data_7d610cf1d8223f53fd712d0631cd2350
#
_entry.id   7d610cf1d8223f53fd712d0631cd2350
#
_cell.length_a   1.000
_cell.length_b   1.000
_cell.length_c   1.000
_cell.angle_alpha   90.00
_cell.angle_beta   90.00
_cell.angle_gamma   90.00
#
_symmetry.space_group_name_H-M   'P 1'
#
loop_
_entity.id
_entity.type
_entity.pdbx_description
1 polymer ?
#
loop_
_entity_poly.entity_id
_entity_poly.type
_entity_poly.pdbx_seq_one_letter_code
_entity_poly.pdbx_strand_id
1 'polypeptide(L)'
;NMDKLKELADKIEAEGGTAKGYTCNVMNKANCLQVAEEVMADLGPCDILVNGAGGNNARANTDKEYFEMADLESDTVTFFDLDESGVEMVFNLNFIGTLLPTQAFARQMVGREGCNILNISSMNAYLPLTKIPAYSGSKAAVTNFTQWLAVHFSKVGIRVNAIAPGFFASEQNAKLLFNEDGTPKTRT
;
A
#
# COMPACT_ATOMS: atom_id res chain seq x y z
N ASN A 1 7.56 13.46 -4.74
CA ASN A 1 8.39 14.66 -4.69
C ASN A 1 9.83 14.26 -4.95
N MET A 2 10.38 14.74 -6.08
CA MET A 2 11.74 14.40 -6.53
C MET A 2 12.82 14.88 -5.58
N ASP A 3 12.63 16.02 -4.90
CA ASP A 3 13.64 16.54 -3.96
C ASP A 3 13.86 15.61 -2.78
N LYS A 4 12.76 15.05 -2.21
CA LYS A 4 12.85 14.04 -1.14
C LYS A 4 13.50 12.74 -1.60
N LEU A 5 13.23 12.32 -2.85
CA LEU A 5 13.85 11.11 -3.41
C LEU A 5 15.35 11.32 -3.61
N LYS A 6 15.74 12.52 -4.09
CA LYS A 6 17.15 12.89 -4.23
C LYS A 6 17.86 12.92 -2.88
N GLU A 7 17.28 13.59 -1.88
CA GLU A 7 17.85 13.65 -0.51
C GLU A 7 18.08 12.24 0.08
N LEU A 8 17.12 11.33 -0.15
CA LEU A 8 17.25 9.93 0.32
C LEU A 8 18.33 9.17 -0.46
N ALA A 9 18.38 9.36 -1.78
CA ALA A 9 19.42 8.75 -2.61
C ALA A 9 20.82 9.21 -2.20
N ASP A 10 21.00 10.52 -2.02
CA ASP A 10 22.28 11.11 -1.59
C ASP A 10 22.74 10.54 -0.21
N LYS A 11 21.80 10.28 0.72
CA LYS A 11 22.11 9.64 2.01
C LYS A 11 22.59 8.20 1.84
N ILE A 12 21.90 7.41 1.01
CA ILE A 12 22.27 6.03 0.73
C ILE A 12 23.66 5.95 0.05
N GLU A 13 23.91 6.84 -0.89
CA GLU A 13 25.22 6.92 -1.57
C GLU A 13 26.36 7.33 -0.63
N ALA A 14 26.10 8.24 0.31
CA ALA A 14 27.05 8.63 1.34
C ALA A 14 27.43 7.47 2.28
N GLU A 15 26.55 6.47 2.43
CA GLU A 15 26.78 5.25 3.19
C GLU A 15 27.40 4.12 2.33
N GLY A 16 27.73 4.41 1.06
CA GLY A 16 28.35 3.44 0.14
C GLY A 16 27.38 2.57 -0.64
N GLY A 17 26.09 2.86 -0.57
CA GLY A 17 25.05 2.22 -1.39
C GLY A 17 24.90 2.89 -2.76
N THR A 18 24.03 2.34 -3.60
CA THR A 18 23.61 2.94 -4.86
C THR A 18 22.09 3.12 -4.83
N ALA A 19 21.60 4.33 -5.13
CA ALA A 19 20.17 4.61 -5.15
C ALA A 19 19.81 5.61 -6.24
N LYS A 20 18.62 5.44 -6.82
CA LYS A 20 18.06 6.36 -7.79
C LYS A 20 16.56 6.52 -7.59
N GLY A 21 16.06 7.75 -7.66
CA GLY A 21 14.64 8.05 -7.52
C GLY A 21 13.94 8.15 -8.88
N TYR A 22 12.74 7.56 -8.98
CA TYR A 22 11.89 7.61 -10.16
C TYR A 22 10.49 8.10 -9.80
N THR A 23 9.86 8.88 -10.69
CA THR A 23 8.45 9.23 -10.54
C THR A 23 7.58 8.14 -11.17
N CYS A 24 6.81 7.45 -10.34
CA CYS A 24 5.92 6.37 -10.77
C CYS A 24 4.50 6.60 -10.28
N ASN A 25 3.54 6.60 -11.22
CA ASN A 25 2.13 6.46 -10.88
C ASN A 25 1.77 4.96 -10.92
N VAL A 26 1.68 4.35 -9.74
CA VAL A 26 1.41 2.91 -9.57
C VAL A 26 0.04 2.47 -10.12
N MET A 27 -0.89 3.41 -10.35
CA MET A 27 -2.20 3.16 -10.95
C MET A 27 -2.18 3.29 -12.50
N ASN A 28 -1.02 3.56 -13.10
CA ASN A 28 -0.87 3.69 -14.54
C ASN A 28 0.09 2.61 -15.08
N LYS A 29 -0.46 1.66 -15.83
CA LYS A 29 0.31 0.52 -16.35
C LYS A 29 1.47 0.94 -17.26
N ALA A 30 1.24 1.89 -18.17
CA ALA A 30 2.29 2.34 -19.08
C ALA A 30 3.45 3.00 -18.32
N ASN A 31 3.14 3.82 -17.30
CA ASN A 31 4.16 4.44 -16.47
C ASN A 31 4.91 3.40 -15.61
N CYS A 32 4.23 2.38 -15.06
CA CYS A 32 4.92 1.29 -14.35
C CYS A 32 5.89 0.53 -15.27
N LEU A 33 5.50 0.25 -16.50
CA LEU A 33 6.36 -0.43 -17.48
C LEU A 33 7.57 0.43 -17.85
N GLN A 34 7.34 1.72 -18.14
CA GLN A 34 8.42 2.68 -18.43
C GLN A 34 9.44 2.74 -17.28
N VAL A 35 8.98 2.89 -16.04
CA VAL A 35 9.86 2.94 -14.87
C VAL A 35 10.62 1.63 -14.68
N ALA A 36 9.98 0.48 -14.95
CA ALA A 36 10.68 -0.81 -14.88
C ALA A 36 11.82 -0.94 -15.92
N GLU A 37 11.64 -0.37 -17.11
CA GLU A 37 12.68 -0.30 -18.15
C GLU A 37 13.82 0.67 -17.74
N GLU A 38 13.48 1.82 -17.19
CA GLU A 38 14.47 2.81 -16.67
C GLU A 38 15.30 2.21 -15.53
N VAL A 39 14.67 1.52 -14.57
CA VAL A 39 15.37 0.83 -13.47
C VAL A 39 16.29 -0.25 -14.01
N MET A 40 15.82 -1.05 -14.98
CA MET A 40 16.62 -2.09 -15.62
C MET A 40 17.87 -1.53 -16.30
N ALA A 41 17.74 -0.37 -16.96
CA ALA A 41 18.85 0.28 -17.64
C ALA A 41 19.87 0.88 -16.66
N ASP A 42 19.40 1.47 -15.56
CA ASP A 42 20.24 2.20 -14.62
C ASP A 42 20.89 1.31 -13.54
N LEU A 43 20.13 0.34 -13.00
CA LEU A 43 20.47 -0.44 -11.82
C LEU A 43 20.51 -1.96 -12.07
N GLY A 44 20.10 -2.39 -13.26
CA GLY A 44 19.98 -3.82 -13.58
C GLY A 44 18.62 -4.41 -13.19
N PRO A 45 18.47 -5.74 -13.34
CA PRO A 45 17.20 -6.40 -13.12
C PRO A 45 16.80 -6.41 -11.64
N CYS A 46 15.51 -6.22 -11.40
CA CYS A 46 14.95 -6.19 -10.05
C CYS A 46 15.02 -7.59 -9.39
N ASP A 47 15.64 -7.69 -8.22
CA ASP A 47 15.68 -8.91 -7.39
C ASP A 47 14.60 -8.90 -6.31
N ILE A 48 14.32 -7.73 -5.74
CA ILE A 48 13.36 -7.56 -4.67
C ILE A 48 12.42 -6.39 -5.02
N LEU A 49 11.13 -6.70 -5.12
CA LEU A 49 10.09 -5.69 -5.30
C LEU A 49 9.32 -5.49 -3.99
N VAL A 50 9.31 -4.27 -3.47
CA VAL A 50 8.47 -3.89 -2.31
C VAL A 50 7.33 -3.00 -2.78
N ASN A 51 6.10 -3.51 -2.75
CA ASN A 51 4.89 -2.76 -3.05
C ASN A 51 4.39 -2.02 -1.81
N GLY A 52 4.88 -0.80 -1.58
CA GLY A 52 4.57 0.02 -0.41
C GLY A 52 3.58 1.16 -0.66
N ALA A 53 3.20 1.42 -1.92
CA ALA A 53 2.22 2.44 -2.23
C ALA A 53 0.82 2.05 -1.72
N GLY A 54 0.14 2.98 -1.05
CA GLY A 54 -1.18 2.72 -0.51
C GLY A 54 -1.66 3.84 0.41
N GLY A 55 -2.93 3.79 0.77
CA GLY A 55 -3.54 4.79 1.64
C GLY A 55 -5.03 4.59 1.82
N ASN A 56 -5.64 5.49 2.56
CA ASN A 56 -7.08 5.56 2.77
C ASN A 56 -7.64 6.88 2.19
N ASN A 57 -8.95 6.97 2.09
CA ASN A 57 -9.67 8.18 1.67
C ASN A 57 -10.78 8.48 2.68
N ALA A 58 -10.81 9.70 3.20
CA ALA A 58 -11.79 10.11 4.19
C ALA A 58 -13.25 9.99 3.69
N ARG A 59 -13.49 10.15 2.37
CA ARG A 59 -14.82 10.00 1.75
C ARG A 59 -15.32 8.55 1.73
N ALA A 60 -14.43 7.57 1.99
CA ALA A 60 -14.77 6.15 2.11
C ALA A 60 -14.83 5.69 3.58
N ASN A 61 -15.01 6.62 4.51
CA ASN A 61 -15.09 6.37 5.95
C ASN A 61 -16.48 6.70 6.47
N THR A 62 -16.93 5.98 7.52
CA THR A 62 -18.08 6.37 8.33
C THR A 62 -17.64 7.23 9.50
N ASP A 63 -18.55 8.08 10.03
CA ASP A 63 -18.26 8.93 11.18
C ASP A 63 -18.24 8.16 12.49
N LYS A 64 -19.15 7.18 12.63
CA LYS A 64 -19.29 6.35 13.83
C LYS A 64 -18.78 4.92 13.60
N GLU A 65 -18.49 4.26 14.71
CA GLU A 65 -18.09 2.85 14.73
C GLU A 65 -19.27 1.90 14.56
N TYR A 66 -20.35 2.27 15.18
CA TYR A 66 -21.61 1.52 15.19
C TYR A 66 -22.71 2.38 14.60
N PHE A 67 -23.51 1.79 13.77
CA PHE A 67 -24.71 2.41 13.23
C PHE A 67 -25.84 2.35 14.28
N GLU A 68 -26.54 3.48 14.46
CA GLU A 68 -27.70 3.61 15.33
C GLU A 68 -28.89 4.11 14.51
N MET A 69 -30.10 3.74 14.90
CA MET A 69 -31.32 4.12 14.17
C MET A 69 -31.47 5.64 14.02
N ALA A 70 -31.03 6.41 15.02
CA ALA A 70 -31.06 7.87 14.98
C ALA A 70 -30.13 8.48 13.90
N ASP A 71 -29.17 7.71 13.39
CA ASP A 71 -28.23 8.18 12.36
C ASP A 71 -28.93 8.38 11.01
N LEU A 72 -30.05 7.69 10.77
CA LEU A 72 -30.86 7.86 9.56
C LEU A 72 -31.49 9.26 9.43
N GLU A 73 -31.63 9.99 10.53
CA GLU A 73 -32.26 11.31 10.58
C GLU A 73 -31.24 12.41 10.94
N SER A 74 -29.94 12.13 10.78
CA SER A 74 -28.86 13.05 11.13
C SER A 74 -27.91 13.30 9.95
N ASP A 75 -27.03 14.28 10.07
CA ASP A 75 -25.95 14.54 9.10
C ASP A 75 -24.73 13.62 9.28
N THR A 76 -24.85 12.56 10.11
CA THR A 76 -23.77 11.59 10.34
C THR A 76 -23.53 10.76 9.09
N VAL A 77 -22.29 10.73 8.59
CA VAL A 77 -21.92 9.87 7.48
C VAL A 77 -21.95 8.40 7.91
N THR A 78 -22.89 7.66 7.34
CA THR A 78 -23.12 6.24 7.63
C THR A 78 -22.59 5.35 6.49
N PHE A 79 -22.84 4.05 6.57
CA PHE A 79 -22.57 3.11 5.47
C PHE A 79 -23.31 3.50 4.17
N PHE A 80 -24.49 4.07 4.28
CA PHE A 80 -25.33 4.43 3.14
C PHE A 80 -24.83 5.69 2.40
N ASP A 81 -23.95 6.46 3.02
CA ASP A 81 -23.44 7.75 2.53
C ASP A 81 -22.00 7.65 2.03
N LEU A 82 -21.41 6.44 2.02
CA LEU A 82 -20.06 6.25 1.52
C LEU A 82 -19.94 6.64 0.04
N ASP A 83 -18.98 7.53 -0.24
CA ASP A 83 -18.75 8.03 -1.58
C ASP A 83 -18.13 6.96 -2.48
N GLU A 84 -18.81 6.60 -3.56
CA GLU A 84 -18.37 5.59 -4.54
C GLU A 84 -16.96 5.89 -5.06
N SER A 85 -16.69 7.14 -5.46
CA SER A 85 -15.38 7.54 -5.99
C SER A 85 -14.28 7.48 -4.94
N GLY A 86 -14.62 7.70 -3.67
CA GLY A 86 -13.72 7.50 -2.52
C GLY A 86 -13.35 6.03 -2.34
N VAL A 87 -14.34 5.13 -2.44
CA VAL A 87 -14.13 3.68 -2.38
C VAL A 87 -13.27 3.20 -3.56
N GLU A 88 -13.61 3.60 -4.79
CA GLU A 88 -12.82 3.28 -5.99
C GLU A 88 -11.37 3.75 -5.87
N MET A 89 -11.15 4.97 -5.38
CA MET A 89 -9.79 5.49 -5.19
C MET A 89 -8.97 4.62 -4.23
N VAL A 90 -9.56 4.15 -3.13
CA VAL A 90 -8.89 3.29 -2.16
C VAL A 90 -8.52 1.94 -2.78
N PHE A 91 -9.43 1.31 -3.52
CA PHE A 91 -9.15 0.04 -4.20
C PHE A 91 -8.13 0.21 -5.32
N ASN A 92 -8.26 1.25 -6.13
CA ASN A 92 -7.31 1.54 -7.21
C ASN A 92 -5.91 1.80 -6.65
N LEU A 93 -5.78 2.59 -5.59
CA LEU A 93 -4.47 2.86 -5.00
C LEU A 93 -3.88 1.61 -4.35
N ASN A 94 -4.64 0.89 -3.53
CA ASN A 94 -4.10 -0.21 -2.73
C ASN A 94 -3.95 -1.50 -3.53
N PHE A 95 -4.98 -1.90 -4.30
CA PHE A 95 -4.97 -3.17 -5.02
C PHE A 95 -4.36 -3.03 -6.42
N ILE A 96 -4.89 -2.13 -7.25
CA ILE A 96 -4.36 -1.91 -8.61
C ILE A 96 -2.93 -1.37 -8.53
N GLY A 97 -2.64 -0.47 -7.56
CA GLY A 97 -1.30 0.05 -7.30
C GLY A 97 -0.29 -0.97 -6.75
N THR A 98 -0.74 -2.16 -6.33
CA THR A 98 0.11 -3.33 -6.06
C THR A 98 0.24 -4.24 -7.29
N LEU A 99 -0.86 -4.45 -8.01
CA LEU A 99 -0.92 -5.34 -9.17
C LEU A 99 -0.07 -4.84 -10.34
N LEU A 100 -0.20 -3.56 -10.72
CA LEU A 100 0.47 -3.03 -11.91
C LEU A 100 2.00 -2.97 -11.77
N PRO A 101 2.60 -2.49 -10.68
CA PRO A 101 4.04 -2.61 -10.47
C PRO A 101 4.52 -4.06 -10.45
N THR A 102 3.72 -4.96 -9.83
CA THR A 102 4.04 -6.40 -9.85
C THR A 102 4.10 -6.94 -11.28
N GLN A 103 3.14 -6.59 -12.15
CA GLN A 103 3.17 -6.99 -13.56
C GLN A 103 4.40 -6.46 -14.31
N ALA A 104 4.80 -5.21 -14.01
CA ALA A 104 5.93 -4.58 -14.69
C ALA A 104 7.28 -5.20 -14.26
N PHE A 105 7.50 -5.34 -12.96
CA PHE A 105 8.81 -5.76 -12.42
C PHE A 105 8.97 -7.28 -12.32
N ALA A 106 7.91 -8.05 -12.03
CA ALA A 106 8.02 -9.50 -11.90
C ALA A 106 8.50 -10.17 -13.19
N ARG A 107 8.25 -9.56 -14.35
CA ARG A 107 8.75 -10.05 -15.65
C ARG A 107 10.29 -10.18 -15.69
N GLN A 108 10.99 -9.28 -15.00
CA GLN A 108 12.45 -9.30 -14.90
C GLN A 108 12.97 -10.38 -13.93
N MET A 109 12.09 -10.91 -13.08
CA MET A 109 12.42 -11.89 -12.03
C MET A 109 12.23 -13.34 -12.49
N VAL A 110 11.43 -13.58 -13.53
CA VAL A 110 11.10 -14.94 -13.99
C VAL A 110 12.36 -15.72 -14.38
N GLY A 111 12.50 -16.92 -13.79
CA GLY A 111 13.64 -17.81 -14.06
C GLY A 111 14.93 -17.43 -13.32
N ARG A 112 14.88 -16.45 -12.43
CA ARG A 112 16.02 -16.06 -11.59
C ARG A 112 15.78 -16.50 -10.15
N GLU A 113 16.75 -17.18 -9.57
CA GLU A 113 16.67 -17.62 -8.17
C GLU A 113 16.87 -16.46 -7.20
N GLY A 114 16.22 -16.55 -6.03
CA GLY A 114 16.34 -15.58 -4.95
C GLY A 114 15.42 -14.37 -5.07
N CYS A 115 14.70 -14.20 -6.17
CA CYS A 115 13.77 -13.09 -6.35
C CYS A 115 12.62 -13.13 -5.35
N ASN A 116 12.22 -11.96 -4.88
CA ASN A 116 11.17 -11.82 -3.87
C ASN A 116 10.27 -10.61 -4.12
N ILE A 117 8.97 -10.80 -3.92
CA ILE A 117 7.98 -9.73 -3.91
C ILE A 117 7.42 -9.62 -2.49
N LEU A 118 7.45 -8.41 -1.93
CA LEU A 118 6.93 -8.09 -0.63
C LEU A 118 5.80 -7.06 -0.75
N ASN A 119 4.59 -7.45 -0.41
CA ASN A 119 3.43 -6.59 -0.42
C ASN A 119 3.17 -6.01 0.98
N ILE A 120 2.76 -4.75 1.05
CA ILE A 120 2.35 -4.12 2.30
C ILE A 120 0.83 -4.24 2.45
N SER A 121 0.42 -5.24 3.22
CA SER A 121 -0.98 -5.45 3.64
C SER A 121 -1.32 -4.58 4.86
N SER A 122 -2.12 -5.07 5.78
CA SER A 122 -2.48 -4.43 7.05
C SER A 122 -3.09 -5.45 7.99
N MET A 123 -3.02 -5.21 9.29
CA MET A 123 -3.83 -5.95 10.27
C MET A 123 -5.33 -5.90 9.92
N ASN A 124 -5.77 -4.83 9.28
CA ASN A 124 -7.16 -4.63 8.86
C ASN A 124 -7.64 -5.63 7.80
N ALA A 125 -6.72 -6.33 7.14
CA ALA A 125 -7.06 -7.43 6.24
C ALA A 125 -7.64 -8.65 6.99
N TYR A 126 -7.35 -8.78 8.28
CA TYR A 126 -7.74 -9.91 9.14
C TYR A 126 -8.76 -9.50 10.21
N LEU A 127 -8.58 -8.31 10.78
CA LEU A 127 -9.45 -7.71 11.79
C LEU A 127 -9.86 -6.32 11.29
N PRO A 128 -10.95 -6.22 10.51
CA PRO A 128 -11.37 -4.95 9.94
C PRO A 128 -11.76 -3.96 11.05
N LEU A 129 -11.11 -2.82 11.06
CA LEU A 129 -11.50 -1.73 11.94
C LEU A 129 -12.81 -1.13 11.45
N THR A 130 -13.64 -0.72 12.39
CA THR A 130 -14.82 0.10 12.13
C THR A 130 -14.42 1.42 11.45
N LYS A 131 -15.33 2.10 10.81
CA LYS A 131 -15.18 3.37 10.08
C LYS A 131 -14.44 3.31 8.74
N ILE A 132 -13.62 2.29 8.43
CA ILE A 132 -12.77 2.26 7.23
C ILE A 132 -12.98 0.99 6.40
N PRO A 133 -14.22 0.72 5.94
CA PRO A 133 -14.53 -0.55 5.26
C PRO A 133 -13.79 -0.73 3.94
N ALA A 134 -13.67 0.34 3.13
CA ALA A 134 -12.97 0.28 1.85
C ALA A 134 -11.48 -0.03 2.01
N TYR A 135 -10.82 0.60 2.98
CA TYR A 135 -9.41 0.32 3.28
C TYR A 135 -9.21 -1.14 3.71
N SER A 136 -10.02 -1.61 4.67
CA SER A 136 -9.94 -3.00 5.16
C SER A 136 -10.15 -4.01 4.03
N GLY A 137 -11.18 -3.80 3.20
CA GLY A 137 -11.48 -4.64 2.04
C GLY A 137 -10.34 -4.64 1.01
N SER A 138 -9.75 -3.47 0.71
CA SER A 138 -8.64 -3.36 -0.23
C SER A 138 -7.38 -4.07 0.27
N LYS A 139 -7.09 -4.02 1.57
CA LYS A 139 -5.94 -4.72 2.19
C LYS A 139 -6.17 -6.22 2.28
N ALA A 140 -7.42 -6.68 2.48
CA ALA A 140 -7.78 -8.08 2.35
C ALA A 140 -7.56 -8.59 0.91
N ALA A 141 -7.91 -7.79 -0.10
CA ALA A 141 -7.64 -8.09 -1.49
C ALA A 141 -6.13 -8.24 -1.78
N VAL A 142 -5.28 -7.34 -1.25
CA VAL A 142 -3.81 -7.44 -1.36
C VAL A 142 -3.30 -8.73 -0.70
N THR A 143 -3.83 -9.10 0.46
CA THR A 143 -3.44 -10.34 1.17
C THR A 143 -3.78 -11.59 0.34
N ASN A 144 -5.00 -11.67 -0.19
CA ASN A 144 -5.42 -12.78 -1.04
C ASN A 144 -4.60 -12.84 -2.34
N PHE A 145 -4.37 -11.70 -2.98
CA PHE A 145 -3.53 -11.59 -4.17
C PHE A 145 -2.09 -12.06 -3.91
N THR A 146 -1.52 -11.76 -2.76
CA THR A 146 -0.19 -12.24 -2.35
C THR A 146 -0.15 -13.77 -2.31
N GLN A 147 -1.17 -14.40 -1.71
CA GLN A 147 -1.28 -15.86 -1.63
C GLN A 147 -1.41 -16.48 -3.02
N TRP A 148 -2.25 -15.88 -3.88
CA TRP A 148 -2.40 -16.33 -5.26
C TRP A 148 -1.08 -16.22 -6.05
N LEU A 149 -0.38 -15.08 -5.96
CA LEU A 149 0.91 -14.89 -6.61
C LEU A 149 1.97 -15.89 -6.12
N ALA A 150 2.01 -16.18 -4.81
CA ALA A 150 2.96 -17.13 -4.23
C ALA A 150 2.81 -18.52 -4.86
N VAL A 151 1.57 -18.97 -5.08
CA VAL A 151 1.28 -20.23 -5.77
C VAL A 151 1.61 -20.10 -7.26
N HIS A 152 1.18 -19.02 -7.90
CA HIS A 152 1.34 -18.82 -9.34
C HIS A 152 2.81 -18.78 -9.78
N PHE A 153 3.66 -18.15 -8.99
CA PHE A 153 5.10 -17.99 -9.27
C PHE A 153 5.99 -19.07 -8.64
N SER A 154 5.43 -20.07 -7.96
CA SER A 154 6.18 -21.08 -7.21
C SER A 154 7.19 -21.90 -8.06
N LYS A 155 6.98 -22.00 -9.38
CA LYS A 155 7.82 -22.78 -10.27
C LYS A 155 8.83 -21.95 -11.09
N VAL A 156 8.89 -20.65 -10.87
CA VAL A 156 9.72 -19.72 -11.66
C VAL A 156 10.71 -18.91 -10.82
N GLY A 157 11.00 -19.36 -9.59
CA GLY A 157 12.05 -18.79 -8.74
C GLY A 157 11.64 -17.56 -7.93
N ILE A 158 10.37 -17.11 -8.00
CA ILE A 158 9.90 -15.90 -7.31
C ILE A 158 9.11 -16.28 -6.05
N ARG A 159 9.57 -15.83 -4.88
CA ARG A 159 8.81 -15.91 -3.63
C ARG A 159 7.95 -14.66 -3.48
N VAL A 160 6.73 -14.82 -2.97
CA VAL A 160 5.82 -13.70 -2.73
C VAL A 160 5.29 -13.75 -1.31
N ASN A 161 5.46 -12.66 -0.58
CA ASN A 161 5.03 -12.52 0.81
C ASN A 161 4.36 -11.18 1.05
N ALA A 162 3.70 -11.04 2.21
CA ALA A 162 3.21 -9.76 2.69
C ALA A 162 3.57 -9.56 4.17
N ILE A 163 3.74 -8.31 4.55
CA ILE A 163 3.68 -7.91 5.95
C ILE A 163 2.34 -7.23 6.20
N ALA A 164 1.77 -7.48 7.37
CA ALA A 164 0.50 -6.90 7.81
C ALA A 164 0.74 -6.02 9.04
N PRO A 165 1.24 -4.79 8.87
CA PRO A 165 1.55 -3.91 9.98
C PRO A 165 0.30 -3.62 10.82
N GLY A 166 0.51 -3.57 12.14
CA GLY A 166 -0.43 -2.96 13.07
C GLY A 166 -0.22 -1.44 13.16
N PHE A 167 -0.57 -0.88 14.29
CA PHE A 167 -0.30 0.52 14.55
C PHE A 167 1.18 0.72 14.89
N PHE A 168 1.81 1.60 14.15
CA PHE A 168 3.19 2.03 14.38
C PHE A 168 3.20 3.53 14.68
N ALA A 169 3.80 3.92 15.80
CA ALA A 169 3.92 5.31 16.18
C ALA A 169 4.92 6.01 15.25
N SER A 170 4.40 6.79 14.32
CA SER A 170 5.15 7.61 13.36
C SER A 170 4.54 9.01 13.28
N GLU A 171 5.25 9.97 12.74
CA GLU A 171 4.71 11.31 12.50
C GLU A 171 3.41 11.29 11.69
N GLN A 172 3.31 10.39 10.71
CA GLN A 172 2.11 10.21 9.89
C GLN A 172 0.91 9.76 10.71
N ASN A 173 1.12 8.91 11.72
CA ASN A 173 0.06 8.30 12.53
C ASN A 173 -0.12 8.97 13.89
N ALA A 174 0.72 9.95 14.25
CA ALA A 174 0.69 10.59 15.57
C ALA A 174 -0.71 11.12 15.92
N LYS A 175 -1.35 11.85 15.01
CA LYS A 175 -2.71 12.39 15.21
C LYS A 175 -3.79 11.31 15.34
N LEU A 176 -3.56 10.12 14.80
CA LEU A 176 -4.49 8.99 14.92
C LEU A 176 -4.33 8.29 16.27
N LEU A 177 -3.10 8.17 16.76
CA LEU A 177 -2.74 7.36 17.92
C LEU A 177 -2.70 8.13 19.24
N PHE A 178 -2.39 9.42 19.19
CA PHE A 178 -2.16 10.24 20.38
C PHE A 178 -3.07 11.48 20.41
N ASN A 179 -3.39 11.92 21.62
CA ASN A 179 -4.02 13.19 21.89
C ASN A 179 -2.98 14.33 21.72
N GLU A 180 -3.44 15.59 21.75
CA GLU A 180 -2.56 16.77 21.65
C GLU A 180 -1.53 16.88 22.78
N ASP A 181 -1.85 16.32 23.95
CA ASP A 181 -0.98 16.24 25.12
C ASP A 181 0.02 15.06 25.06
N GLY A 182 0.04 14.30 23.97
CA GLY A 182 0.91 13.14 23.77
C GLY A 182 0.46 11.84 24.44
N THR A 183 -0.68 11.86 25.14
CA THR A 183 -1.25 10.64 25.73
C THR A 183 -1.88 9.74 24.66
N PRO A 184 -1.77 8.39 24.78
CA PRO A 184 -2.44 7.49 23.85
C PRO A 184 -3.94 7.68 23.83
N LYS A 185 -4.56 7.62 22.66
CA LYS A 185 -6.02 7.54 22.54
C LYS A 185 -6.51 6.18 23.03
N THR A 186 -7.78 6.12 23.47
CA THR A 186 -8.38 4.92 24.09
C THR A 186 -8.24 3.63 23.29
N ARG A 187 -7.95 3.72 21.98
CA ARG A 187 -7.75 2.59 21.08
C ARG A 187 -6.28 2.26 20.79
N THR A 188 -5.37 2.99 21.38
CA THR A 188 -3.93 2.77 21.24
C THR A 188 -3.38 1.94 22.36
#